data_7ec3db99783e928435c48217eca2af49
#
_entry.id   7ec3db99783e928435c48217eca2af49
#
_cell.length_a   1.000
_cell.length_b   1.000
_cell.length_c   1.000
_cell.angle_alpha   90.00
_cell.angle_beta   90.00
_cell.angle_gamma   90.00
#
_symmetry.space_group_name_H-M   'P 1'
#
loop_
_entity.id
_entity.type
_entity.pdbx_description
1 polymer ?
#
loop_
_entity_poly.entity_id
_entity_poly.type
_entity_poly.pdbx_seq_one_letter_code
_entity_poly.pdbx_strand_id
1 'polypeptide(L)'
;MKADAIKITDSVYWVGVLDWDLRDYHGYTLKGTTYNAYMVFGDKVALIDNTYPGSSAQLWGRIKDACEKENREFKVDVIIQNHIEKDHSGALSEICKKFPEAPVYCTTAAVKGLKMHYPSLEGVDFRIVKTGETLDLGGKQLVFLEAQMLHWPDSMFSLLLEEGILFSNDAFGQHLCFKDRYDSDISEKVLMDAAAKFYANLLTPLSGLVLNKFKQVTSLELLDKIKMIAPSHGQIWTDPMKIIDAYTGWATGKCNDKVTIVYDTMHGSTQSMAHAFAEGIMSQDVDVAMYFLHADERSNIVTDILDSKAILLGVPTMFNQIYPSIGDLIYYLRGLNFGKTGIKRKAVTFGSMGWSGEAPKIIAEELEKCGFEIIDQIKVNYVPTETELEKCYEIGAKLALEIIEM
;
A
#
# COMPACT_ATOMS: atom_id res chain seq x y z
N MET A 1 21.15 -7.86 21.22
CA MET A 1 20.98 -6.41 21.34
C MET A 1 19.94 -6.16 22.42
N LYS A 2 20.12 -5.14 23.30
CA LYS A 2 19.04 -4.72 24.20
C LYS A 2 18.02 -3.92 23.39
N ALA A 3 16.74 -4.34 23.44
CA ALA A 3 15.64 -3.68 22.77
C ALA A 3 14.38 -3.90 23.60
N ASP A 4 13.64 -2.85 23.90
CA ASP A 4 12.49 -2.91 24.78
C ASP A 4 11.24 -3.23 23.97
N ALA A 5 10.47 -4.23 24.40
CA ALA A 5 9.15 -4.54 23.88
C ALA A 5 8.15 -3.46 24.35
N ILE A 6 7.22 -3.12 23.49
CA ILE A 6 6.21 -2.10 23.78
C ILE A 6 4.88 -2.80 24.10
N LYS A 7 4.37 -2.58 25.31
CA LYS A 7 3.07 -3.11 25.72
C LYS A 7 1.95 -2.40 24.98
N ILE A 8 1.14 -3.16 24.25
CA ILE A 8 0.01 -2.64 23.46
C ILE A 8 -1.29 -2.75 24.29
N THR A 9 -1.52 -3.90 24.89
CA THR A 9 -2.64 -4.16 25.79
C THR A 9 -2.17 -5.01 26.96
N ASP A 10 -3.09 -5.49 27.81
CA ASP A 10 -2.71 -6.29 28.98
C ASP A 10 -2.00 -7.59 28.61
N SER A 11 -2.29 -8.16 27.46
CA SER A 11 -1.68 -9.43 27.01
C SER A 11 -0.91 -9.35 25.70
N VAL A 12 -0.82 -8.17 25.07
CA VAL A 12 -0.17 -8.02 23.76
C VAL A 12 1.01 -7.07 23.82
N TYR A 13 2.14 -7.51 23.26
CA TYR A 13 3.35 -6.73 23.13
C TYR A 13 3.76 -6.61 21.65
N TRP A 14 4.12 -5.42 21.23
CA TRP A 14 4.86 -5.23 19.97
C TRP A 14 6.31 -5.61 20.17
N VAL A 15 6.82 -6.51 19.34
CA VAL A 15 8.19 -7.02 19.37
C VAL A 15 8.92 -6.86 18.04
N GLY A 16 8.35 -6.08 17.14
CA GLY A 16 8.85 -5.86 15.78
C GLY A 16 10.17 -5.12 15.70
N VAL A 17 10.51 -4.64 14.52
CA VAL A 17 11.78 -3.99 14.19
C VAL A 17 11.55 -2.62 13.56
N LEU A 18 12.41 -1.66 13.86
CA LEU A 18 12.48 -0.35 13.23
C LEU A 18 13.59 -0.37 12.18
N ASP A 19 13.22 -0.13 10.93
CA ASP A 19 14.15 0.02 9.81
C ASP A 19 14.16 1.47 9.33
N TRP A 20 15.14 2.23 9.82
CA TRP A 20 15.31 3.65 9.50
C TRP A 20 15.92 3.89 8.12
N ASP A 21 16.51 2.85 7.51
CA ASP A 21 17.35 2.99 6.33
C ASP A 21 16.69 2.51 5.04
N LEU A 22 15.54 1.85 5.11
CA LEU A 22 14.80 1.42 3.92
C LEU A 22 14.33 2.63 3.09
N ARG A 23 14.60 2.64 1.78
CA ARG A 23 14.26 3.75 0.88
C ARG A 23 13.45 3.35 -0.33
N ASP A 24 13.42 2.07 -0.65
CA ASP A 24 12.66 1.50 -1.76
C ASP A 24 12.14 0.12 -1.37
N TYR A 25 10.87 -0.14 -1.60
CA TYR A 25 10.25 -1.45 -1.40
C TYR A 25 9.03 -1.58 -2.30
N HIS A 26 8.76 -2.77 -2.83
CA HIS A 26 7.67 -3.03 -3.78
C HIS A 26 7.66 -2.09 -5.01
N GLY A 27 8.83 -1.55 -5.39
CA GLY A 27 8.95 -0.61 -6.51
C GLY A 27 8.46 0.80 -6.21
N TYR A 28 8.31 1.19 -4.95
CA TYR A 28 8.02 2.56 -4.58
C TYR A 28 8.91 3.09 -3.44
N THR A 29 9.11 4.41 -3.42
CA THR A 29 10.02 5.08 -2.50
C THR A 29 9.37 5.37 -1.15
N LEU A 30 10.17 5.27 -0.08
CA LEU A 30 9.74 5.47 1.30
C LEU A 30 10.86 6.04 2.17
N LYS A 31 10.57 6.36 3.41
CA LYS A 31 11.53 6.96 4.37
C LYS A 31 11.62 6.12 5.65
N GLY A 32 11.99 4.85 5.49
CA GLY A 32 11.99 3.89 6.58
C GLY A 32 10.68 3.14 6.71
N THR A 33 10.70 2.05 7.45
CA THR A 33 9.54 1.22 7.74
C THR A 33 9.64 0.57 9.12
N THR A 34 8.63 -0.17 9.50
CA THR A 34 8.69 -1.14 10.59
C THR A 34 8.36 -2.52 10.06
N TYR A 35 8.92 -3.54 10.67
CA TYR A 35 8.47 -4.92 10.51
C TYR A 35 7.80 -5.31 11.82
N ASN A 36 6.48 -5.17 11.86
CA ASN A 36 5.74 -5.38 13.09
C ASN A 36 5.53 -6.88 13.34
N ALA A 37 5.89 -7.30 14.54
CA ALA A 37 5.61 -8.61 15.07
C ALA A 37 5.03 -8.45 16.48
N TYR A 38 4.20 -9.39 16.90
CA TYR A 38 3.49 -9.26 18.17
C TYR A 38 3.59 -10.53 18.99
N MET A 39 3.68 -10.40 20.32
CA MET A 39 3.49 -11.51 21.25
C MET A 39 2.14 -11.39 21.92
N VAL A 40 1.44 -12.51 21.99
CA VAL A 40 0.17 -12.63 22.74
C VAL A 40 0.38 -13.61 23.87
N PHE A 41 0.11 -13.15 25.10
CA PHE A 41 0.24 -13.92 26.33
C PHE A 41 -1.11 -14.42 26.81
N GLY A 42 -1.35 -15.72 26.68
CA GLY A 42 -2.36 -16.51 27.35
C GLY A 42 -1.65 -17.52 28.27
N ASP A 43 -2.25 -18.70 28.54
CA ASP A 43 -1.52 -19.81 29.12
C ASP A 43 -0.38 -20.24 28.17
N LYS A 44 -0.64 -20.23 26.87
CA LYS A 44 0.35 -20.36 25.81
C LYS A 44 0.76 -18.98 25.28
N VAL A 45 2.02 -18.86 24.91
CA VAL A 45 2.58 -17.65 24.31
C VAL A 45 2.62 -17.82 22.79
N ALA A 46 1.93 -16.92 22.07
CA ALA A 46 1.97 -16.88 20.62
C ALA A 46 2.90 -15.76 20.11
N LEU A 47 3.68 -16.05 19.08
CA LEU A 47 4.37 -15.04 18.26
C LEU A 47 3.64 -14.90 16.93
N ILE A 48 3.24 -13.68 16.60
CA ILE A 48 2.54 -13.34 15.36
C ILE A 48 3.48 -12.60 14.43
N ASP A 49 3.75 -13.20 13.29
CA ASP A 49 4.71 -12.77 12.26
C ASP A 49 6.13 -12.54 12.82
N ASN A 50 7.05 -12.12 11.99
CA ASN A 50 8.42 -11.81 12.38
C ASN A 50 9.02 -10.70 11.51
N THR A 51 10.29 -10.80 11.09
CA THR A 51 10.96 -9.63 10.52
C THR A 51 11.80 -9.97 9.30
N TYR A 52 12.30 -8.95 8.62
CA TYR A 52 13.19 -9.05 7.48
C TYR A 52 14.49 -9.80 7.83
N PRO A 53 15.07 -10.57 6.91
CA PRO A 53 16.34 -11.27 7.14
C PRO A 53 17.47 -10.32 7.59
N GLY A 54 18.18 -10.70 8.64
CA GLY A 54 19.28 -9.91 9.20
C GLY A 54 18.89 -8.87 10.25
N SER A 55 17.60 -8.63 10.48
CA SER A 55 17.11 -7.72 11.52
C SER A 55 16.65 -8.43 12.82
N SER A 56 16.79 -9.74 12.89
CA SER A 56 16.33 -10.60 13.98
C SER A 56 16.90 -10.26 15.37
N ALA A 57 18.06 -9.59 15.44
CA ALA A 57 18.65 -9.21 16.72
C ALA A 57 17.77 -8.27 17.58
N GLN A 58 17.04 -7.36 16.94
CA GLN A 58 16.07 -6.50 17.62
C GLN A 58 14.84 -7.31 18.06
N LEU A 59 14.31 -8.17 17.19
CA LEU A 59 13.20 -9.08 17.50
C LEU A 59 13.52 -9.94 18.73
N TRP A 60 14.69 -10.61 18.74
CA TRP A 60 15.11 -11.43 19.88
C TRP A 60 15.20 -10.64 21.18
N GLY A 61 15.76 -9.43 21.13
CA GLY A 61 15.84 -8.56 22.30
C GLY A 61 14.47 -8.24 22.87
N ARG A 62 13.49 -7.92 22.02
CA ARG A 62 12.12 -7.58 22.43
C ARG A 62 11.30 -8.78 22.88
N ILE A 63 11.42 -9.93 22.21
CA ILE A 63 10.78 -11.18 22.69
C ILE A 63 11.24 -11.50 24.11
N LYS A 64 12.55 -11.40 24.38
CA LYS A 64 13.09 -11.64 25.71
C LYS A 64 12.55 -10.64 26.72
N ASP A 65 12.57 -9.36 26.41
CA ASP A 65 12.08 -8.29 27.28
C ASP A 65 10.57 -8.42 27.57
N ALA A 66 9.76 -8.81 26.57
CA ALA A 66 8.33 -9.07 26.77
C ALA A 66 8.08 -10.24 27.75
N CYS A 67 8.83 -11.35 27.61
CA CYS A 67 8.75 -12.47 28.53
C CYS A 67 9.17 -12.07 29.95
N GLU A 68 10.24 -11.28 30.10
CA GLU A 68 10.70 -10.77 31.41
C GLU A 68 9.64 -9.86 32.05
N LYS A 69 9.00 -8.97 31.28
CA LYS A 69 7.92 -8.08 31.77
C LYS A 69 6.69 -8.82 32.25
N GLU A 70 6.37 -9.95 31.64
CA GLU A 70 5.25 -10.82 32.04
C GLU A 70 5.65 -11.90 33.04
N ASN A 71 6.89 -11.88 33.58
CA ASN A 71 7.44 -12.91 34.46
C ASN A 71 7.28 -14.33 33.89
N ARG A 72 7.46 -14.48 32.61
CA ARG A 72 7.37 -15.76 31.89
C ARG A 72 8.76 -16.23 31.45
N GLU A 73 8.87 -17.56 31.33
CA GLU A 73 10.05 -18.15 30.66
C GLU A 73 10.21 -17.62 29.23
N PHE A 74 11.47 -17.50 28.77
CA PHE A 74 11.78 -17.15 27.39
C PHE A 74 11.35 -18.29 26.45
N LYS A 75 10.09 -18.27 26.07
CA LYS A 75 9.44 -19.34 25.30
C LYS A 75 8.40 -18.77 24.35
N VAL A 76 8.25 -19.44 23.21
CA VAL A 76 7.13 -19.30 22.27
C VAL A 76 6.49 -20.68 22.14
N ASP A 77 5.20 -20.79 22.43
CA ASP A 77 4.46 -22.05 22.37
C ASP A 77 3.82 -22.29 21.00
N VAL A 78 3.46 -21.22 20.29
CA VAL A 78 2.89 -21.27 18.93
C VAL A 78 3.36 -20.10 18.12
N ILE A 79 3.49 -20.29 16.80
CA ILE A 79 3.87 -19.28 15.83
C ILE A 79 2.69 -19.10 14.86
N ILE A 80 2.27 -17.87 14.66
CA ILE A 80 1.26 -17.51 13.65
C ILE A 80 1.98 -16.79 12.53
N GLN A 81 1.91 -17.33 11.32
CA GLN A 81 2.52 -16.71 10.13
C GLN A 81 1.39 -16.24 9.20
N ASN A 82 1.03 -14.97 9.31
CA ASN A 82 -0.05 -14.38 8.52
C ASN A 82 0.35 -14.18 7.05
N HIS A 83 1.65 -13.91 6.80
CA HIS A 83 2.16 -13.67 5.45
C HIS A 83 3.62 -14.15 5.33
N ILE A 84 3.98 -14.66 4.14
CA ILE A 84 5.28 -15.31 3.93
C ILE A 84 6.32 -14.45 3.21
N GLU A 85 6.01 -13.23 2.84
CA GLU A 85 7.00 -12.34 2.30
C GLU A 85 8.18 -12.19 3.26
N LYS A 86 9.37 -11.96 2.72
CA LYS A 86 10.61 -12.09 3.53
C LYS A 86 10.71 -11.13 4.69
N ASP A 87 10.04 -10.01 4.61
CA ASP A 87 10.02 -9.00 5.67
C ASP A 87 9.09 -9.36 6.84
N HIS A 88 8.25 -10.39 6.69
CA HIS A 88 7.40 -10.94 7.74
C HIS A 88 7.79 -12.37 8.12
N SER A 89 8.63 -13.02 7.32
CA SER A 89 9.00 -14.43 7.52
C SER A 89 10.51 -14.66 7.63
N GLY A 90 11.33 -13.63 7.48
CA GLY A 90 12.78 -13.75 7.35
C GLY A 90 13.50 -14.34 8.55
N ALA A 91 12.97 -14.19 9.75
CA ALA A 91 13.50 -14.79 10.96
C ALA A 91 12.87 -16.18 11.29
N LEU A 92 11.90 -16.66 10.52
CA LEU A 92 11.13 -17.89 10.86
C LEU A 92 12.02 -19.11 11.05
N SER A 93 13.02 -19.29 10.19
CA SER A 93 13.97 -20.42 10.33
C SER A 93 14.74 -20.39 11.66
N GLU A 94 15.15 -19.21 12.12
CA GLU A 94 15.82 -19.03 13.40
C GLU A 94 14.85 -19.30 14.56
N ILE A 95 13.60 -18.84 14.44
CA ILE A 95 12.54 -19.00 15.44
C ILE A 95 12.20 -20.49 15.60
N CYS A 96 11.94 -21.21 14.50
CA CYS A 96 11.63 -22.65 14.55
C CYS A 96 12.82 -23.48 15.12
N LYS A 97 14.06 -23.09 14.80
CA LYS A 97 15.24 -23.72 15.38
C LYS A 97 15.36 -23.45 16.89
N LYS A 98 14.97 -22.27 17.35
CA LYS A 98 15.02 -21.89 18.77
C LYS A 98 13.90 -22.52 19.58
N PHE A 99 12.71 -22.64 18.99
CA PHE A 99 11.50 -23.19 19.60
C PHE A 99 10.97 -24.37 18.77
N PRO A 100 11.67 -25.51 18.74
CA PRO A 100 11.36 -26.61 17.82
C PRO A 100 10.02 -27.28 18.10
N GLU A 101 9.46 -27.13 19.32
CA GLU A 101 8.17 -27.68 19.69
C GLU A 101 6.99 -26.75 19.33
N ALA A 102 7.27 -25.51 18.90
CA ALA A 102 6.24 -24.54 18.55
C ALA A 102 5.71 -24.79 17.13
N PRO A 103 4.45 -25.24 16.95
CA PRO A 103 3.86 -25.39 15.62
C PRO A 103 3.66 -24.02 14.96
N VAL A 104 3.73 -24.02 13.61
CA VAL A 104 3.49 -22.83 12.79
C VAL A 104 2.09 -22.91 12.19
N TYR A 105 1.20 -22.01 12.60
CA TYR A 105 -0.14 -21.87 12.05
C TYR A 105 -0.11 -20.91 10.86
N CYS A 106 -0.56 -21.38 9.70
CA CYS A 106 -0.57 -20.61 8.45
C CYS A 106 -1.55 -21.21 7.44
N THR A 107 -1.72 -20.57 6.28
CA THR A 107 -2.56 -21.08 5.18
C THR A 107 -1.86 -22.21 4.41
N THR A 108 -2.65 -22.95 3.62
CA THR A 108 -2.10 -23.99 2.70
C THR A 108 -1.07 -23.41 1.72
N ALA A 109 -1.34 -22.21 1.17
CA ALA A 109 -0.42 -21.55 0.25
C ALA A 109 0.89 -21.13 0.94
N ALA A 110 0.80 -20.70 2.20
CA ALA A 110 1.95 -20.33 3.01
C ALA A 110 2.92 -21.51 3.22
N VAL A 111 2.43 -22.71 3.54
CA VAL A 111 3.29 -23.91 3.73
C VAL A 111 4.15 -24.16 2.50
N LYS A 112 3.52 -24.11 1.31
CA LYS A 112 4.24 -24.33 0.05
C LYS A 112 5.30 -23.25 -0.18
N GLY A 113 4.95 -21.99 -0.01
CA GLY A 113 5.85 -20.86 -0.21
C GLY A 113 7.00 -20.85 0.79
N LEU A 114 6.73 -21.09 2.09
CA LEU A 114 7.75 -21.12 3.14
C LEU A 114 8.82 -22.19 2.90
N LYS A 115 8.42 -23.39 2.49
CA LYS A 115 9.36 -24.46 2.14
C LYS A 115 10.23 -24.11 0.93
N MET A 116 9.71 -23.31 -0.01
CA MET A 116 10.48 -22.83 -1.17
C MET A 116 11.41 -21.67 -0.79
N HIS A 117 10.96 -20.77 0.09
CA HIS A 117 11.77 -19.66 0.59
C HIS A 117 12.88 -20.13 1.53
N TYR A 118 12.59 -21.12 2.38
CA TYR A 118 13.44 -21.58 3.46
C TYR A 118 13.49 -23.11 3.50
N PRO A 119 14.39 -23.76 2.74
CA PRO A 119 14.54 -25.23 2.78
C PRO A 119 14.83 -25.79 4.17
N SER A 120 15.36 -24.97 5.09
CA SER A 120 15.61 -25.33 6.49
C SER A 120 14.34 -25.57 7.32
N LEU A 121 13.17 -25.24 6.81
CA LEU A 121 11.88 -25.50 7.45
C LEU A 121 11.30 -26.91 7.12
N GLU A 122 12.07 -27.75 6.45
CA GLU A 122 11.67 -29.15 6.27
C GLU A 122 11.59 -29.86 7.63
N GLY A 123 10.45 -30.53 7.88
CA GLY A 123 10.18 -31.19 9.18
C GLY A 123 9.54 -30.32 10.26
N VAL A 124 9.33 -29.00 10.02
CA VAL A 124 8.58 -28.13 10.94
C VAL A 124 7.09 -28.55 10.97
N ASP A 125 6.50 -28.55 12.16
CA ASP A 125 5.06 -28.81 12.36
C ASP A 125 4.22 -27.64 11.87
N PHE A 126 3.82 -27.69 10.59
CA PHE A 126 2.89 -26.72 10.00
C PHE A 126 1.45 -27.14 10.24
N ARG A 127 0.66 -26.24 10.85
CA ARG A 127 -0.77 -26.39 11.08
C ARG A 127 -1.56 -25.48 10.17
N ILE A 128 -2.26 -26.10 9.21
CA ILE A 128 -3.06 -25.36 8.24
C ILE A 128 -4.33 -24.89 8.91
N VAL A 129 -4.65 -23.59 8.73
CA VAL A 129 -5.87 -22.97 9.23
C VAL A 129 -6.70 -22.39 8.09
N LYS A 130 -8.01 -22.27 8.34
CA LYS A 130 -9.00 -21.72 7.42
C LYS A 130 -9.84 -20.64 8.10
N THR A 131 -10.52 -19.87 7.27
CA THR A 131 -11.46 -18.85 7.74
C THR A 131 -12.48 -19.42 8.72
N GLY A 132 -12.58 -18.79 9.91
CA GLY A 132 -13.49 -19.16 11.00
C GLY A 132 -12.92 -20.20 11.96
N GLU A 133 -11.78 -20.84 11.67
CA GLU A 133 -11.10 -21.69 12.65
C GLU A 133 -10.49 -20.86 13.77
N THR A 134 -10.39 -21.46 14.93
CA THR A 134 -9.92 -20.80 16.16
C THR A 134 -8.77 -21.55 16.78
N LEU A 135 -7.90 -20.80 17.47
CA LEU A 135 -6.84 -21.33 18.32
C LEU A 135 -6.98 -20.78 19.74
N ASP A 136 -7.16 -21.67 20.70
CA ASP A 136 -7.17 -21.33 22.12
C ASP A 136 -5.75 -21.30 22.67
N LEU A 137 -5.38 -20.16 23.22
CA LEU A 137 -4.11 -19.93 23.91
C LEU A 137 -4.23 -20.06 25.43
N GLY A 138 -5.37 -20.52 25.93
CA GLY A 138 -5.69 -20.52 27.37
C GLY A 138 -6.13 -19.13 27.84
N GLY A 139 -7.45 -18.89 27.79
CA GLY A 139 -8.06 -17.61 28.13
C GLY A 139 -7.93 -16.50 27.08
N LYS A 140 -7.32 -16.80 25.94
CA LYS A 140 -7.21 -15.93 24.76
C LYS A 140 -7.47 -16.75 23.51
N GLN A 141 -8.32 -16.24 22.60
CA GLN A 141 -8.71 -16.97 21.41
C GLN A 141 -8.38 -16.16 20.13
N LEU A 142 -7.61 -16.77 19.25
CA LEU A 142 -7.37 -16.27 17.89
C LEU A 142 -8.37 -16.88 16.92
N VAL A 143 -8.97 -16.05 16.06
CA VAL A 143 -9.78 -16.46 14.91
C VAL A 143 -9.01 -16.16 13.65
N PHE A 144 -8.94 -17.12 12.72
CA PHE A 144 -8.23 -16.97 11.44
C PHE A 144 -9.17 -16.58 10.31
N LEU A 145 -8.68 -15.70 9.44
CA LEU A 145 -9.39 -15.19 8.26
C LEU A 145 -8.43 -15.25 7.06
N GLU A 146 -8.58 -16.23 6.18
CA GLU A 146 -7.82 -16.25 4.94
C GLU A 146 -8.10 -14.97 4.14
N ALA A 147 -7.06 -14.26 3.73
CA ALA A 147 -7.11 -13.00 2.98
C ALA A 147 -6.36 -13.13 1.65
N GLN A 148 -6.60 -14.23 0.95
CA GLN A 148 -5.93 -14.59 -0.30
C GLN A 148 -5.91 -13.43 -1.29
N MET A 149 -4.72 -13.16 -1.87
CA MET A 149 -4.47 -12.02 -2.76
C MET A 149 -4.67 -10.62 -2.13
N LEU A 150 -4.55 -10.54 -0.80
CA LEU A 150 -4.43 -9.26 -0.09
C LEU A 150 -3.11 -9.25 0.74
N HIS A 151 -1.84 -9.14 0.10
CA HIS A 151 -1.80 -8.98 -1.37
C HIS A 151 -1.23 -10.24 -2.08
N TRP A 152 -0.85 -11.30 -1.35
CA TRP A 152 -0.36 -12.58 -1.88
C TRP A 152 -1.35 -13.72 -1.65
N PRO A 153 -1.16 -14.89 -2.34
CA PRO A 153 -2.07 -16.03 -2.21
C PRO A 153 -2.12 -16.65 -0.80
N ASP A 154 -1.07 -16.46 -0.02
CA ASP A 154 -0.91 -17.02 1.33
C ASP A 154 -1.48 -16.14 2.44
N SER A 155 -1.74 -14.87 2.16
CA SER A 155 -2.15 -13.87 3.17
C SER A 155 -3.35 -14.32 3.98
N MET A 156 -3.28 -14.11 5.29
CA MET A 156 -4.39 -14.25 6.22
C MET A 156 -4.34 -13.16 7.30
N PHE A 157 -5.43 -12.99 8.02
CA PHE A 157 -5.53 -12.17 9.21
C PHE A 157 -5.78 -13.08 10.42
N SER A 158 -5.35 -12.64 11.59
CA SER A 158 -5.69 -13.27 12.86
C SER A 158 -6.29 -12.24 13.81
N LEU A 159 -7.46 -12.54 14.40
CA LEU A 159 -8.21 -11.68 15.30
C LEU A 159 -8.16 -12.24 16.70
N LEU A 160 -7.61 -11.48 17.65
CA LEU A 160 -7.66 -11.78 19.09
C LEU A 160 -9.00 -11.29 19.63
N LEU A 161 -9.89 -12.21 19.98
CA LEU A 161 -11.30 -11.90 20.28
C LEU A 161 -11.47 -11.08 21.56
N GLU A 162 -10.79 -11.44 22.65
CA GLU A 162 -10.99 -10.82 23.96
C GLU A 162 -10.61 -9.34 23.99
N GLU A 163 -9.63 -8.97 23.16
CA GLU A 163 -9.12 -7.61 23.12
C GLU A 163 -9.52 -6.86 21.81
N GLY A 164 -10.07 -7.60 20.87
CA GLY A 164 -10.53 -7.04 19.60
C GLY A 164 -9.39 -6.55 18.70
N ILE A 165 -8.24 -7.21 18.73
CA ILE A 165 -7.06 -6.82 17.93
C ILE A 165 -6.99 -7.67 16.68
N LEU A 166 -7.10 -7.01 15.51
CA LEU A 166 -6.88 -7.62 14.22
C LEU A 166 -5.41 -7.47 13.81
N PHE A 167 -4.68 -8.56 13.75
CA PHE A 167 -3.36 -8.62 13.12
C PHE A 167 -3.56 -8.84 11.62
N SER A 168 -3.44 -7.79 10.85
CA SER A 168 -3.89 -7.73 9.45
C SER A 168 -2.79 -7.93 8.42
N ASN A 169 -1.60 -8.32 8.85
CA ASN A 169 -0.39 -8.31 8.03
C ASN A 169 -0.24 -6.99 7.25
N ASP A 170 0.00 -7.01 5.94
CA ASP A 170 0.20 -5.80 5.13
C ASP A 170 -1.03 -4.93 4.96
N ALA A 171 -2.23 -5.52 5.02
CA ALA A 171 -3.44 -4.74 4.90
C ALA A 171 -3.51 -3.66 5.99
N PHE A 172 -3.88 -2.45 5.59
CA PHE A 172 -3.93 -1.26 6.44
C PHE A 172 -2.56 -0.74 6.90
N GLY A 173 -1.47 -1.31 6.38
CA GLY A 173 -0.10 -0.89 6.68
C GLY A 173 0.27 0.45 6.06
N GLN A 174 1.36 1.02 6.59
CA GLN A 174 2.00 2.21 6.05
C GLN A 174 3.51 2.08 6.29
N HIS A 175 4.33 2.40 5.27
CA HIS A 175 5.77 2.44 5.48
C HIS A 175 6.17 3.75 6.16
N LEU A 176 6.15 3.70 7.48
CA LEU A 176 6.59 4.75 8.38
C LEU A 176 7.51 4.17 9.44
N CYS A 177 8.52 4.92 9.84
CA CYS A 177 9.43 4.55 10.91
C CYS A 177 9.42 5.63 11.98
N PHE A 178 8.72 5.39 13.08
CA PHE A 178 8.66 6.25 14.25
C PHE A 178 8.90 5.41 15.51
N LYS A 179 9.26 6.07 16.61
CA LYS A 179 9.38 5.39 17.93
C LYS A 179 8.02 5.01 18.50
N ASP A 180 6.99 5.79 18.22
CA ASP A 180 5.64 5.63 18.73
C ASP A 180 4.87 4.59 17.91
N ARG A 181 3.86 3.95 18.50
CA ARG A 181 3.18 2.80 17.87
C ARG A 181 1.77 3.07 17.40
N TYR A 182 1.12 4.11 17.91
CA TYR A 182 -0.29 4.33 17.63
C TYR A 182 -0.50 5.43 16.60
N ASP A 183 -1.59 5.34 15.89
CA ASP A 183 -2.07 6.34 14.93
C ASP A 183 -2.27 7.73 15.58
N SER A 184 -2.70 7.77 16.83
CA SER A 184 -2.86 9.00 17.62
C SER A 184 -1.54 9.72 17.96
N ASP A 185 -0.41 9.04 17.87
CA ASP A 185 0.89 9.57 18.27
C ASP A 185 1.57 10.41 17.18
N ILE A 186 1.04 10.37 15.96
CA ILE A 186 1.61 11.07 14.80
C ILE A 186 0.57 11.95 14.10
N SER A 187 1.05 12.87 13.25
CA SER A 187 0.15 13.69 12.44
C SER A 187 -0.75 12.83 11.55
N GLU A 188 -2.05 13.07 11.61
CA GLU A 188 -3.04 12.40 10.77
C GLU A 188 -2.72 12.52 9.28
N LYS A 189 -2.30 13.71 8.83
CA LYS A 189 -1.91 13.92 7.44
C LYS A 189 -0.75 13.00 7.04
N VAL A 190 0.31 12.92 7.85
CA VAL A 190 1.48 12.05 7.57
C VAL A 190 1.06 10.58 7.51
N LEU A 191 0.20 10.16 8.43
CA LEU A 191 -0.30 8.79 8.50
C LEU A 191 -1.14 8.44 7.27
N MET A 192 -2.12 9.29 6.95
CA MET A 192 -3.05 9.04 5.83
C MET A 192 -2.35 9.16 4.47
N ASP A 193 -1.41 10.09 4.30
CA ASP A 193 -0.60 10.19 3.08
C ASP A 193 0.22 8.89 2.87
N ALA A 194 0.80 8.34 3.93
CA ALA A 194 1.56 7.09 3.84
C ALA A 194 0.66 5.88 3.59
N ALA A 195 -0.52 5.81 4.21
CA ALA A 195 -1.51 4.76 3.97
C ALA A 195 -2.08 4.82 2.55
N ALA A 196 -2.36 6.03 2.04
CA ALA A 196 -2.79 6.23 0.65
C ALA A 196 -1.69 5.82 -0.33
N LYS A 197 -0.44 6.14 -0.04
CA LYS A 197 0.71 5.73 -0.86
C LYS A 197 0.86 4.21 -0.90
N PHE A 198 0.73 3.55 0.24
CA PHE A 198 0.75 2.09 0.35
C PHE A 198 -0.38 1.47 -0.50
N TYR A 199 -1.61 1.95 -0.33
CA TYR A 199 -2.77 1.47 -1.08
C TYR A 199 -2.61 1.69 -2.59
N ALA A 200 -2.25 2.91 -3.01
CA ALA A 200 -2.14 3.30 -4.41
C ALA A 200 -1.14 2.43 -5.18
N ASN A 201 0.01 2.14 -4.57
CA ASN A 201 1.11 1.43 -5.21
C ASN A 201 1.00 -0.10 -5.09
N LEU A 202 0.23 -0.63 -4.14
CA LEU A 202 0.19 -2.07 -3.87
C LEU A 202 -1.21 -2.68 -4.05
N LEU A 203 -2.26 -2.01 -3.59
CA LEU A 203 -3.61 -2.59 -3.49
C LEU A 203 -4.58 -2.13 -4.57
N THR A 204 -4.29 -1.09 -5.33
CA THR A 204 -5.17 -0.58 -6.40
C THR A 204 -5.69 -1.69 -7.33
N PRO A 205 -4.86 -2.63 -7.85
CA PRO A 205 -5.35 -3.70 -8.73
C PRO A 205 -6.26 -4.71 -8.02
N LEU A 206 -6.25 -4.70 -6.69
CA LEU A 206 -6.94 -5.64 -5.81
C LEU A 206 -8.20 -5.04 -5.15
N SER A 207 -8.60 -3.83 -5.54
CA SER A 207 -9.72 -3.07 -4.94
C SER A 207 -11.01 -3.89 -4.80
N GLY A 208 -11.35 -4.69 -5.81
CA GLY A 208 -12.52 -5.59 -5.73
C GLY A 208 -12.38 -6.69 -4.66
N LEU A 209 -11.17 -7.18 -4.42
CA LEU A 209 -10.91 -8.18 -3.37
C LEU A 209 -10.97 -7.55 -1.98
N VAL A 210 -10.51 -6.30 -1.83
CA VAL A 210 -10.65 -5.52 -0.58
C VAL A 210 -12.13 -5.42 -0.20
N LEU A 211 -12.98 -4.96 -1.12
CA LEU A 211 -14.43 -4.83 -0.88
C LEU A 211 -15.10 -6.17 -0.56
N ASN A 212 -14.70 -7.24 -1.25
CA ASN A 212 -15.22 -8.58 -0.97
C ASN A 212 -14.79 -9.08 0.42
N LYS A 213 -13.55 -8.76 0.86
CA LYS A 213 -13.08 -9.11 2.20
C LYS A 213 -13.88 -8.38 3.28
N PHE A 214 -14.16 -7.09 3.11
CA PHE A 214 -15.00 -6.34 4.06
C PHE A 214 -16.40 -6.94 4.17
N LYS A 215 -17.04 -7.28 3.05
CA LYS A 215 -18.33 -7.98 3.06
C LYS A 215 -18.26 -9.32 3.82
N GLN A 216 -17.19 -10.09 3.63
CA GLN A 216 -16.99 -11.36 4.33
C GLN A 216 -16.84 -11.15 5.85
N VAL A 217 -16.00 -10.22 6.28
CA VAL A 217 -15.79 -9.91 7.72
C VAL A 217 -17.08 -9.45 8.38
N THR A 218 -17.87 -8.63 7.69
CA THR A 218 -19.20 -8.19 8.14
C THR A 218 -20.17 -9.37 8.24
N SER A 219 -20.20 -10.26 7.23
CA SER A 219 -21.12 -11.42 7.23
C SER A 219 -20.78 -12.45 8.32
N LEU A 220 -19.56 -12.45 8.81
CA LEU A 220 -19.12 -13.28 9.93
C LEU A 220 -19.35 -12.62 11.30
N GLU A 221 -19.97 -11.43 11.33
CA GLU A 221 -20.23 -10.65 12.55
C GLU A 221 -18.94 -10.35 13.34
N LEU A 222 -17.81 -10.20 12.62
CA LEU A 222 -16.51 -9.92 13.23
C LEU A 222 -16.13 -8.44 13.21
N LEU A 223 -16.75 -7.63 12.33
CA LEU A 223 -16.40 -6.22 12.17
C LEU A 223 -16.55 -5.45 13.49
N ASP A 224 -17.67 -5.60 14.17
CA ASP A 224 -17.96 -4.92 15.45
C ASP A 224 -17.08 -5.41 16.61
N LYS A 225 -16.39 -6.53 16.43
CA LYS A 225 -15.43 -7.06 17.41
C LYS A 225 -14.05 -6.44 17.28
N ILE A 226 -13.74 -5.81 16.14
CA ILE A 226 -12.44 -5.20 15.88
C ILE A 226 -12.40 -3.83 16.57
N LYS A 227 -11.55 -3.69 17.58
CA LYS A 227 -11.32 -2.44 18.32
C LYS A 227 -10.00 -1.79 17.95
N MET A 228 -9.10 -2.55 17.35
CA MET A 228 -7.76 -2.11 16.95
C MET A 228 -7.29 -2.91 15.76
N ILE A 229 -6.59 -2.28 14.82
CA ILE A 229 -5.89 -2.97 13.73
C ILE A 229 -4.40 -2.81 13.92
N ALA A 230 -3.71 -3.94 14.00
CA ALA A 230 -2.27 -4.05 14.21
C ALA A 230 -1.59 -4.60 12.93
N PRO A 231 -1.22 -3.74 11.97
CA PRO A 231 -0.64 -4.15 10.71
C PRO A 231 0.83 -4.55 10.85
N SER A 232 1.38 -5.16 9.81
CA SER A 232 2.80 -5.54 9.76
C SER A 232 3.75 -4.38 9.49
N HIS A 233 3.23 -3.22 9.06
CA HIS A 233 4.01 -2.00 8.83
C HIS A 233 3.36 -0.77 9.45
N GLY A 234 4.19 0.10 10.04
CA GLY A 234 3.80 1.40 10.55
C GLY A 234 3.04 1.37 11.85
N GLN A 235 2.07 2.25 11.99
CA GLN A 235 1.30 2.49 13.20
C GLN A 235 0.12 1.55 13.34
N ILE A 236 -0.25 1.29 14.59
CA ILE A 236 -1.44 0.55 14.99
C ILE A 236 -2.63 1.52 14.98
N TRP A 237 -3.70 1.14 14.33
CA TRP A 237 -4.95 1.91 14.28
C TRP A 237 -5.77 1.66 15.54
N THR A 238 -5.98 2.70 16.34
CA THR A 238 -6.85 2.65 17.55
C THR A 238 -8.29 2.97 17.23
N ASP A 239 -8.54 3.59 16.06
CA ASP A 239 -9.85 3.72 15.43
C ASP A 239 -9.85 2.94 14.10
N PRO A 240 -10.29 1.66 14.10
CA PRO A 240 -10.30 0.82 12.90
C PRO A 240 -11.13 1.40 11.75
N MET A 241 -12.24 2.09 12.08
CA MET A 241 -13.14 2.59 11.05
C MET A 241 -12.49 3.66 10.19
N LYS A 242 -11.59 4.45 10.73
CA LYS A 242 -10.85 5.47 9.99
C LYS A 242 -10.14 4.91 8.75
N ILE A 243 -9.41 3.81 8.91
CA ILE A 243 -8.68 3.22 7.78
C ILE A 243 -9.56 2.31 6.92
N ILE A 244 -10.57 1.65 7.50
CA ILE A 244 -11.55 0.84 6.75
C ILE A 244 -12.38 1.73 5.81
N ASP A 245 -12.80 2.90 6.28
CA ASP A 245 -13.53 3.88 5.45
C ASP A 245 -12.64 4.46 4.34
N ALA A 246 -11.36 4.73 4.63
CA ALA A 246 -10.41 5.17 3.63
C ALA A 246 -10.21 4.10 2.53
N TYR A 247 -9.96 2.84 2.92
CA TYR A 247 -9.82 1.73 1.99
C TYR A 247 -11.09 1.50 1.16
N THR A 248 -12.26 1.61 1.80
CA THR A 248 -13.55 1.53 1.10
C THR A 248 -13.69 2.67 0.08
N GLY A 249 -13.34 3.89 0.47
CA GLY A 249 -13.32 5.04 -0.41
C GLY A 249 -12.40 4.83 -1.61
N TRP A 250 -11.15 4.45 -1.39
CA TRP A 250 -10.18 4.21 -2.47
C TRP A 250 -10.61 3.06 -3.39
N ALA A 251 -11.12 1.97 -2.83
CA ALA A 251 -11.60 0.82 -3.59
C ALA A 251 -12.85 1.13 -4.44
N THR A 252 -13.72 2.01 -3.97
CA THR A 252 -14.93 2.45 -4.69
C THR A 252 -14.69 3.64 -5.60
N GLY A 253 -13.46 4.18 -5.62
CA GLY A 253 -13.06 5.29 -6.47
C GLY A 253 -13.48 6.65 -5.92
N LYS A 254 -13.73 6.78 -4.61
CA LYS A 254 -13.92 8.09 -3.98
C LYS A 254 -12.61 8.87 -4.10
N CYS A 255 -12.67 10.02 -4.77
CA CYS A 255 -11.56 10.94 -4.96
C CYS A 255 -12.06 12.39 -4.91
N ASN A 256 -11.13 13.32 -4.80
CA ASN A 256 -11.40 14.75 -4.73
C ASN A 256 -11.58 15.35 -6.14
N ASP A 257 -12.14 16.54 -6.20
CA ASP A 257 -12.14 17.36 -7.42
C ASP A 257 -10.70 17.84 -7.65
N LYS A 258 -9.92 16.97 -8.24
CA LYS A 258 -8.48 17.11 -8.41
C LYS A 258 -8.04 16.54 -9.76
N VAL A 259 -7.05 17.18 -10.34
CA VAL A 259 -6.38 16.74 -11.57
C VAL A 259 -4.89 16.54 -11.32
N THR A 260 -4.36 15.39 -11.69
CA THR A 260 -2.91 15.14 -11.69
C THR A 260 -2.34 15.41 -13.08
N ILE A 261 -1.45 16.40 -13.21
CA ILE A 261 -0.72 16.71 -14.43
C ILE A 261 0.69 16.16 -14.33
N VAL A 262 1.06 15.35 -15.29
CA VAL A 262 2.40 14.75 -15.37
C VAL A 262 3.01 15.08 -16.72
N TYR A 263 4.21 15.64 -16.72
CA TYR A 263 4.88 15.98 -17.97
C TYR A 263 6.38 15.72 -17.92
N ASP A 264 6.96 15.60 -19.12
CA ASP A 264 8.38 15.77 -19.34
C ASP A 264 8.59 16.72 -20.52
N THR A 265 9.76 17.35 -20.60
CA THR A 265 10.03 18.34 -21.64
C THR A 265 11.52 18.37 -21.99
N MET A 266 11.83 18.61 -23.26
CA MET A 266 13.20 18.77 -23.73
C MET A 266 13.63 20.25 -23.74
N HIS A 267 12.75 21.14 -24.19
CA HIS A 267 13.05 22.54 -24.43
C HIS A 267 11.98 23.51 -23.87
N GLY A 268 11.16 23.05 -22.92
CA GLY A 268 10.14 23.87 -22.25
C GLY A 268 8.77 23.94 -22.93
N SER A 269 8.62 23.50 -24.19
CA SER A 269 7.34 23.61 -24.91
C SER A 269 6.22 22.82 -24.25
N THR A 270 6.45 21.54 -23.93
CA THR A 270 5.46 20.71 -23.22
C THR A 270 5.17 21.23 -21.81
N GLN A 271 6.18 21.78 -21.13
CA GLN A 271 6.03 22.45 -19.82
C GLN A 271 5.07 23.64 -19.92
N SER A 272 5.24 24.50 -20.93
CA SER A 272 4.34 25.65 -21.12
C SER A 272 2.90 25.23 -21.35
N MET A 273 2.67 24.14 -22.09
CA MET A 273 1.34 23.54 -22.25
C MET A 273 0.78 23.02 -20.92
N ALA A 274 1.60 22.31 -20.12
CA ALA A 274 1.20 21.79 -18.79
C ALA A 274 0.76 22.92 -17.84
N HIS A 275 1.52 24.04 -17.84
CA HIS A 275 1.16 25.20 -17.04
C HIS A 275 -0.13 25.86 -17.50
N ALA A 276 -0.34 26.00 -18.83
CA ALA A 276 -1.60 26.55 -19.36
C ALA A 276 -2.83 25.69 -19.00
N PHE A 277 -2.71 24.37 -19.06
CA PHE A 277 -3.77 23.46 -18.57
C PHE A 277 -4.04 23.69 -17.06
N ALA A 278 -2.98 23.77 -16.24
CA ALA A 278 -3.11 23.98 -14.80
C ALA A 278 -3.85 25.26 -14.47
N GLU A 279 -3.50 26.39 -15.13
CA GLU A 279 -4.18 27.67 -14.95
C GLU A 279 -5.68 27.57 -15.31
N GLY A 280 -6.00 26.86 -16.40
CA GLY A 280 -7.39 26.62 -16.80
C GLY A 280 -8.15 25.80 -15.77
N ILE A 281 -7.56 24.74 -15.23
CA ILE A 281 -8.17 23.89 -14.22
C ILE A 281 -8.40 24.68 -12.91
N MET A 282 -7.38 25.36 -12.43
CA MET A 282 -7.45 26.15 -11.19
C MET A 282 -8.45 27.30 -11.31
N SER A 283 -8.69 27.84 -12.49
CA SER A 283 -9.71 28.90 -12.71
C SER A 283 -11.14 28.47 -12.36
N GLN A 284 -11.38 27.16 -12.22
CA GLN A 284 -12.66 26.56 -11.84
C GLN A 284 -12.66 26.02 -10.39
N ASP A 285 -11.71 26.47 -9.55
CA ASP A 285 -11.58 26.06 -8.13
C ASP A 285 -11.38 24.54 -7.96
N VAL A 286 -10.63 23.94 -8.90
CA VAL A 286 -10.23 22.52 -8.88
C VAL A 286 -8.75 22.39 -8.55
N ASP A 287 -8.43 21.46 -7.64
CA ASP A 287 -7.06 21.21 -7.21
C ASP A 287 -6.19 20.58 -8.31
N VAL A 288 -4.94 21.01 -8.38
CA VAL A 288 -3.93 20.49 -9.33
C VAL A 288 -2.72 19.97 -8.58
N ALA A 289 -2.34 18.72 -8.87
CA ALA A 289 -1.02 18.19 -8.56
C ALA A 289 -0.20 18.13 -9.86
N MET A 290 0.97 18.79 -9.88
CA MET A 290 1.81 18.86 -11.07
C MET A 290 3.15 18.17 -10.82
N TYR A 291 3.56 17.30 -11.74
CA TYR A 291 4.76 16.49 -11.65
C TYR A 291 5.63 16.60 -12.91
N PHE A 292 6.91 16.83 -12.68
CA PHE A 292 7.94 16.77 -13.72
C PHE A 292 8.67 15.43 -13.63
N LEU A 293 8.45 14.53 -14.56
CA LEU A 293 8.94 13.14 -14.54
C LEU A 293 10.45 12.99 -14.37
N HIS A 294 11.22 14.00 -14.79
CA HIS A 294 12.66 13.97 -14.63
C HIS A 294 13.12 14.15 -13.17
N ALA A 295 12.29 14.77 -12.33
CA ALA A 295 12.63 15.13 -10.96
C ALA A 295 11.77 14.45 -9.90
N ASP A 296 10.56 14.02 -10.27
CA ASP A 296 9.55 13.53 -9.34
C ASP A 296 9.44 12.00 -9.33
N GLU A 297 9.17 11.47 -8.15
CA GLU A 297 9.04 10.04 -7.91
C GLU A 297 7.70 9.47 -8.41
N ARG A 298 7.77 8.42 -9.22
CA ARG A 298 6.62 7.72 -9.78
C ARG A 298 5.56 7.35 -8.74
N SER A 299 5.99 6.87 -7.59
CA SER A 299 5.09 6.42 -6.53
C SER A 299 4.26 7.55 -5.91
N ASN A 300 4.78 8.78 -5.87
CA ASN A 300 4.02 9.95 -5.44
C ASN A 300 2.97 10.33 -6.49
N ILE A 301 3.35 10.29 -7.78
CA ILE A 301 2.42 10.52 -8.90
C ILE A 301 1.23 9.58 -8.81
N VAL A 302 1.49 8.29 -8.60
CA VAL A 302 0.44 7.26 -8.50
C VAL A 302 -0.46 7.48 -7.29
N THR A 303 0.09 7.97 -6.17
CA THR A 303 -0.68 8.32 -4.99
C THR A 303 -1.67 9.45 -5.27
N ASP A 304 -1.22 10.49 -5.99
CA ASP A 304 -2.11 11.59 -6.38
C ASP A 304 -3.14 11.18 -7.45
N ILE A 305 -2.78 10.26 -8.34
CA ILE A 305 -3.75 9.69 -9.31
C ILE A 305 -4.87 8.94 -8.58
N LEU A 306 -4.57 8.26 -7.47
CA LEU A 306 -5.60 7.57 -6.66
C LEU A 306 -6.69 8.56 -6.20
N ASP A 307 -6.28 9.76 -5.80
CA ASP A 307 -7.14 10.83 -5.27
C ASP A 307 -7.70 11.77 -6.33
N SER A 308 -7.35 11.59 -7.61
CA SER A 308 -7.75 12.47 -8.70
C SER A 308 -8.88 11.87 -9.55
N LYS A 309 -9.78 12.74 -10.05
CA LYS A 309 -10.82 12.37 -11.03
C LYS A 309 -10.32 12.38 -12.47
N ALA A 310 -9.23 13.10 -12.73
CA ALA A 310 -8.62 13.14 -14.06
C ALA A 310 -7.09 13.23 -14.01
N ILE A 311 -6.46 12.83 -15.12
CA ILE A 311 -5.03 12.97 -15.32
C ILE A 311 -4.71 13.64 -16.65
N LEU A 312 -3.63 14.40 -16.71
CA LEU A 312 -3.04 14.91 -17.95
C LEU A 312 -1.63 14.34 -18.08
N LEU A 313 -1.33 13.69 -19.21
CA LEU A 313 0.02 13.19 -19.47
C LEU A 313 0.60 13.86 -20.73
N GLY A 314 1.76 14.51 -20.58
CA GLY A 314 2.38 15.27 -21.67
C GLY A 314 3.88 15.05 -21.82
N VAL A 315 4.32 14.70 -23.05
CA VAL A 315 5.73 14.61 -23.40
C VAL A 315 5.96 15.02 -24.86
N PRO A 316 7.17 15.48 -25.22
CA PRO A 316 7.51 15.68 -26.62
C PRO A 316 7.61 14.34 -27.35
N THR A 317 7.35 14.35 -28.66
CA THR A 317 7.63 13.19 -29.53
C THR A 317 9.13 13.07 -29.78
N MET A 318 9.70 11.90 -29.46
CA MET A 318 11.10 11.57 -29.67
C MET A 318 11.23 10.28 -30.49
N PHE A 319 11.97 10.32 -31.59
CA PHE A 319 12.16 9.15 -32.48
C PHE A 319 10.83 8.49 -32.93
N ASN A 320 9.81 9.29 -33.21
CA ASN A 320 8.45 8.87 -33.53
C ASN A 320 7.80 8.01 -32.43
N GLN A 321 8.25 8.17 -31.17
CA GLN A 321 7.82 7.42 -30.01
C GLN A 321 7.59 8.36 -28.81
N ILE A 322 7.14 7.77 -27.72
CA ILE A 322 7.05 8.44 -26.43
C ILE A 322 8.43 8.67 -25.81
N TYR A 323 8.51 9.64 -24.95
CA TYR A 323 9.70 9.90 -24.14
C TYR A 323 9.93 8.75 -23.14
N PRO A 324 11.17 8.30 -22.88
CA PRO A 324 11.43 7.12 -22.04
C PRO A 324 10.89 7.23 -20.63
N SER A 325 10.92 8.42 -20.02
CA SER A 325 10.41 8.66 -18.66
C SER A 325 8.92 8.35 -18.51
N ILE A 326 8.10 8.71 -19.53
CA ILE A 326 6.66 8.41 -19.51
C ILE A 326 6.39 6.92 -19.72
N GLY A 327 7.26 6.22 -20.45
CA GLY A 327 7.15 4.78 -20.65
C GLY A 327 7.21 4.01 -19.33
N ASP A 328 8.13 4.38 -18.44
CA ASP A 328 8.22 3.80 -17.09
C ASP A 328 6.91 3.97 -16.31
N LEU A 329 6.36 5.19 -16.27
CA LEU A 329 5.09 5.46 -15.59
C LEU A 329 3.93 4.67 -16.19
N ILE A 330 3.80 4.65 -17.53
CA ILE A 330 2.71 3.93 -18.22
C ILE A 330 2.75 2.44 -17.92
N TYR A 331 3.93 1.81 -17.96
CA TYR A 331 4.06 0.39 -17.64
C TYR A 331 3.67 0.09 -16.19
N TYR A 332 4.00 0.98 -15.28
CA TYR A 332 3.59 0.86 -13.89
C TYR A 332 2.07 0.99 -13.73
N LEU A 333 1.47 2.01 -14.35
CA LEU A 333 0.00 2.21 -14.37
C LEU A 333 -0.75 1.02 -14.98
N ARG A 334 -0.18 0.35 -15.98
CA ARG A 334 -0.76 -0.87 -16.57
C ARG A 334 -0.85 -2.02 -15.56
N GLY A 335 0.18 -2.18 -14.71
CA GLY A 335 0.18 -3.16 -13.62
C GLY A 335 -0.90 -2.85 -12.58
N LEU A 336 -1.02 -1.59 -12.19
CA LEU A 336 -1.98 -1.13 -11.20
C LEU A 336 -3.43 -1.15 -11.70
N ASN A 337 -3.67 -0.87 -12.98
CA ASN A 337 -4.98 -0.90 -13.63
C ASN A 337 -6.07 -0.15 -12.85
N PHE A 338 -6.03 1.17 -12.90
CA PHE A 338 -6.98 2.05 -12.22
C PHE A 338 -8.46 1.82 -12.61
N GLY A 339 -8.72 1.13 -13.70
CA GLY A 339 -10.07 0.65 -14.05
C GLY A 339 -10.65 -0.39 -13.07
N LYS A 340 -9.86 -0.88 -12.12
CA LYS A 340 -10.33 -1.76 -11.03
C LYS A 340 -10.95 -1.01 -9.86
N THR A 341 -10.74 0.31 -9.76
CA THR A 341 -11.45 1.17 -8.82
C THR A 341 -12.83 1.53 -9.34
N GLY A 342 -13.73 1.98 -8.47
CA GLY A 342 -15.14 2.22 -8.82
C GLY A 342 -15.43 3.43 -9.71
N ILE A 343 -14.40 4.21 -10.08
CA ILE A 343 -14.52 5.39 -10.93
C ILE A 343 -13.76 5.23 -12.25
N LYS A 344 -14.33 5.74 -13.34
CA LYS A 344 -13.63 5.86 -14.62
C LYS A 344 -13.03 7.25 -14.76
N ARG A 345 -11.73 7.36 -14.46
CA ARG A 345 -11.00 8.63 -14.52
C ARG A 345 -10.83 9.12 -15.95
N LYS A 346 -10.99 10.45 -16.14
CA LYS A 346 -10.74 11.09 -17.44
C LYS A 346 -9.26 11.31 -17.68
N ALA A 347 -8.84 11.36 -18.94
CA ALA A 347 -7.47 11.67 -19.31
C ALA A 347 -7.37 12.56 -20.55
N VAL A 348 -6.40 13.48 -20.52
CA VAL A 348 -5.97 14.27 -21.68
C VAL A 348 -4.50 13.95 -21.93
N THR A 349 -4.12 13.76 -23.19
CA THR A 349 -2.74 13.59 -23.59
C THR A 349 -2.26 14.77 -24.44
N PHE A 350 -1.02 15.19 -24.24
CA PHE A 350 -0.50 16.36 -24.93
C PHE A 350 1.00 16.29 -25.18
N GLY A 351 1.49 17.12 -26.10
CA GLY A 351 2.93 17.21 -26.35
C GLY A 351 3.32 18.08 -27.51
N SER A 352 4.60 18.49 -27.52
CA SER A 352 5.21 19.21 -28.63
C SER A 352 5.93 18.26 -29.59
N MET A 353 6.11 18.70 -30.83
CA MET A 353 6.79 17.92 -31.85
C MET A 353 7.51 18.83 -32.83
N GLY A 354 8.54 18.30 -33.53
CA GLY A 354 9.21 18.97 -34.64
C GLY A 354 8.54 18.67 -36.00
N TRP A 355 8.35 17.39 -36.31
CA TRP A 355 7.86 16.94 -37.64
C TRP A 355 6.84 15.79 -37.56
N SER A 356 6.82 15.03 -36.52
CA SER A 356 5.85 13.97 -36.29
C SER A 356 5.23 14.15 -34.89
N GLY A 357 4.12 13.56 -34.58
CA GLY A 357 3.38 13.84 -33.34
C GLY A 357 2.69 12.60 -32.82
N GLU A 358 3.40 11.49 -32.69
CA GLU A 358 2.87 10.20 -32.30
C GLU A 358 2.66 10.09 -30.79
N ALA A 359 3.47 10.79 -29.97
CA ALA A 359 3.49 10.58 -28.53
C ALA A 359 2.11 10.74 -27.85
N PRO A 360 1.32 11.81 -28.05
CA PRO A 360 0.01 11.92 -27.42
C PRO A 360 -0.93 10.76 -27.77
N LYS A 361 -0.90 10.28 -29.02
CA LYS A 361 -1.71 9.15 -29.46
C LYS A 361 -1.28 7.85 -28.80
N ILE A 362 0.02 7.57 -28.76
CA ILE A 362 0.56 6.36 -28.12
C ILE A 362 0.22 6.35 -26.63
N ILE A 363 0.38 7.49 -25.94
CA ILE A 363 0.03 7.63 -24.54
C ILE A 363 -1.47 7.35 -24.33
N ALA A 364 -2.33 7.92 -25.18
CA ALA A 364 -3.78 7.71 -25.09
C ALA A 364 -4.15 6.23 -25.21
N GLU A 365 -3.62 5.52 -26.22
CA GLU A 365 -3.86 4.09 -26.41
C GLU A 365 -3.38 3.24 -25.22
N GLU A 366 -2.32 3.64 -24.55
CA GLU A 366 -1.82 2.94 -23.37
C GLU A 366 -2.66 3.28 -22.11
N LEU A 367 -3.09 4.52 -21.94
CA LEU A 367 -3.95 4.92 -20.82
C LEU A 367 -5.33 4.26 -20.86
N GLU A 368 -5.91 4.06 -22.05
CA GLU A 368 -7.14 3.28 -22.20
C GLU A 368 -6.99 1.87 -21.62
N LYS A 369 -5.83 1.22 -21.86
CA LYS A 369 -5.52 -0.10 -21.30
C LYS A 369 -5.33 -0.08 -19.76
N CYS A 370 -5.01 1.09 -19.20
CA CYS A 370 -4.91 1.33 -17.77
C CYS A 370 -6.27 1.65 -17.12
N GLY A 371 -7.36 1.76 -17.91
CA GLY A 371 -8.71 2.03 -17.43
C GLY A 371 -9.12 3.49 -17.43
N PHE A 372 -8.37 4.38 -18.11
CA PHE A 372 -8.72 5.80 -18.24
C PHE A 372 -9.61 6.06 -19.46
N GLU A 373 -10.43 7.12 -19.40
CA GLU A 373 -11.22 7.61 -20.50
C GLU A 373 -10.51 8.78 -21.16
N ILE A 374 -10.10 8.61 -22.40
CA ILE A 374 -9.43 9.67 -23.16
C ILE A 374 -10.49 10.65 -23.69
N ILE A 375 -10.39 11.91 -23.27
CA ILE A 375 -11.31 12.96 -23.68
C ILE A 375 -10.71 13.93 -24.71
N ASP A 376 -9.38 14.07 -24.73
CA ASP A 376 -8.71 14.90 -25.76
C ASP A 376 -7.24 14.52 -25.94
N GLN A 377 -6.66 14.90 -27.11
CA GLN A 377 -5.27 14.72 -27.49
C GLN A 377 -4.74 15.99 -28.19
N ILE A 378 -3.82 16.69 -27.51
CA ILE A 378 -3.32 17.99 -27.99
C ILE A 378 -1.86 17.86 -28.42
N LYS A 379 -1.55 18.39 -29.59
CA LYS A 379 -0.17 18.47 -30.09
C LYS A 379 0.10 19.81 -30.76
N VAL A 380 1.30 20.33 -30.52
CA VAL A 380 1.77 21.59 -31.07
C VAL A 380 3.11 21.44 -31.79
N ASN A 381 3.35 22.24 -32.79
CA ASN A 381 4.63 22.26 -33.51
C ASN A 381 5.62 23.18 -32.81
N TYR A 382 6.79 22.68 -32.47
CA TYR A 382 7.91 23.39 -31.84
C TYR A 382 7.50 24.13 -30.53
N VAL A 383 7.40 25.45 -30.60
CA VAL A 383 7.03 26.32 -29.49
C VAL A 383 5.56 26.67 -29.60
N PRO A 384 4.75 26.44 -28.56
CA PRO A 384 3.31 26.77 -28.58
C PRO A 384 3.13 28.30 -28.74
N THR A 385 2.22 28.69 -29.62
CA THR A 385 1.76 30.07 -29.79
C THR A 385 0.82 30.45 -28.63
N GLU A 386 0.56 31.75 -28.44
CA GLU A 386 -0.44 32.24 -27.46
C GLU A 386 -1.81 31.56 -27.68
N THR A 387 -2.27 31.43 -28.91
CA THR A 387 -3.55 30.79 -29.25
C THR A 387 -3.57 29.30 -28.88
N GLU A 388 -2.44 28.60 -29.06
CA GLU A 388 -2.35 27.18 -28.66
C GLU A 388 -2.29 27.01 -27.13
N LEU A 389 -1.66 27.94 -26.40
CA LEU A 389 -1.69 27.96 -24.93
C LEU A 389 -3.09 28.32 -24.40
N GLU A 390 -3.77 29.29 -25.04
CA GLU A 390 -5.17 29.62 -24.71
C GLU A 390 -6.09 28.42 -24.89
N LYS A 391 -5.92 27.65 -25.96
CA LYS A 391 -6.64 26.38 -26.16
C LYS A 391 -6.35 25.36 -25.05
N CYS A 392 -5.11 25.25 -24.60
CA CYS A 392 -4.76 24.38 -23.45
C CYS A 392 -5.49 24.83 -22.17
N TYR A 393 -5.53 26.15 -21.92
CA TYR A 393 -6.28 26.74 -20.81
C TYR A 393 -7.78 26.41 -20.90
N GLU A 394 -8.42 26.64 -22.06
CA GLU A 394 -9.85 26.37 -22.25
C GLU A 394 -10.19 24.88 -22.03
N ILE A 395 -9.35 23.97 -22.54
CA ILE A 395 -9.52 22.53 -22.33
C ILE A 395 -9.36 22.18 -20.84
N GLY A 396 -8.40 22.78 -20.15
CA GLY A 396 -8.23 22.61 -18.70
C GLY A 396 -9.45 23.07 -17.92
N ALA A 397 -9.97 24.25 -18.21
CA ALA A 397 -11.18 24.79 -17.58
C ALA A 397 -12.42 23.91 -17.86
N LYS A 398 -12.59 23.44 -19.10
CA LYS A 398 -13.66 22.53 -19.47
C LYS A 398 -13.58 21.20 -18.73
N LEU A 399 -12.39 20.60 -18.66
CA LEU A 399 -12.16 19.35 -17.93
C LEU A 399 -12.53 19.53 -16.46
N ALA A 400 -12.13 20.64 -15.84
CA ALA A 400 -12.44 20.93 -14.44
C ALA A 400 -13.96 20.95 -14.19
N LEU A 401 -14.73 21.62 -15.04
CA LEU A 401 -16.20 21.61 -14.96
C LEU A 401 -16.78 20.19 -15.12
N GLU A 402 -16.27 19.40 -16.04
CA GLU A 402 -16.72 18.03 -16.26
C GLU A 402 -16.45 17.11 -15.07
N ILE A 403 -15.33 17.27 -14.35
CA ILE A 403 -15.00 16.41 -13.20
C ILE A 403 -15.76 16.82 -11.93
N ILE A 404 -16.15 18.08 -11.79
CA ILE A 404 -17.01 18.53 -10.68
C ILE A 404 -18.38 17.84 -10.75
N GLU A 405 -18.88 17.57 -11.95
CA GLU A 405 -20.17 16.90 -12.18
C GLU A 405 -20.12 15.37 -12.02
N MET A 406 -18.93 14.78 -11.88
CA MET A 406 -18.71 13.33 -11.67
C MET A 406 -18.97 12.92 -10.21
#